data_51935a93c77deea0eb002cc8fcc0baa0
#
_entry.id   51935a93c77deea0eb002cc8fcc0baa0
#
_cell.length_a   1.000
_cell.length_b   1.000
_cell.length_c   1.000
_cell.angle_alpha   90.00
_cell.angle_beta   90.00
_cell.angle_gamma   90.00
#
_symmetry.space_group_name_H-M   'P 1'
#
loop_
_entity.id
_entity.type
_entity.pdbx_description
1 polymer ?
#
loop_
_entity_poly.entity_id
_entity_poly.type
_entity_poly.pdbx_seq_one_letter_code
_entity_poly.pdbx_strand_id
1 'polypeptide(L)'
;KKMLLADMDSTMIGQECIDELGDKAGFGLRIAAITARAMNGELNFEEALLERVGLMKGLPVSVIAEVLVERITYTPGGRTLIATMQAAGGYAVLVSGGFTAFSRPVAAHLGFDENRANVLLEEDGRLTGDVARPILGREAKIAALDEISARRGITPADVMAVGDGANDLGMLGRAGTGVALHAKPAVAAQCDIRINH
;
A
#
# COMPACT_ATOMS: atom_id res chain seq x y z
N LYS A 1 -10.72 9.89 -16.26
CA LYS A 1 -9.52 9.05 -16.22
C LYS A 1 -9.89 7.62 -16.60
N LYS A 2 -8.92 6.87 -17.14
CA LYS A 2 -9.13 5.47 -17.59
C LYS A 2 -8.53 4.44 -16.63
N MET A 3 -7.70 4.89 -15.68
CA MET A 3 -7.14 4.05 -14.63
C MET A 3 -7.09 4.80 -13.31
N LEU A 4 -7.42 4.10 -12.22
CA LEU A 4 -7.15 4.49 -10.84
C LEU A 4 -6.01 3.62 -10.32
N LEU A 5 -4.97 4.26 -9.78
CA LEU A 5 -3.89 3.59 -9.06
C LEU A 5 -3.89 4.11 -7.62
N ALA A 6 -4.12 3.24 -6.66
CA ALA A 6 -4.25 3.66 -5.26
C ALA A 6 -3.25 2.93 -4.35
N ASP A 7 -2.70 3.64 -3.37
CA ASP A 7 -2.02 3.04 -2.23
C ASP A 7 -3.03 2.35 -1.31
N MET A 8 -2.57 1.47 -0.43
CA MET A 8 -3.39 0.71 0.51
C MET A 8 -3.38 1.31 1.91
N ASP A 9 -2.24 1.23 2.57
CA ASP A 9 -2.09 1.62 3.98
C ASP A 9 -2.28 3.14 4.13
N SER A 10 -3.00 3.58 5.14
CA SER A 10 -3.35 4.98 5.39
C SER A 10 -4.07 5.70 4.23
N THR A 11 -4.40 4.98 3.15
CA THR A 11 -5.10 5.50 1.96
C THR A 11 -6.44 4.79 1.74
N MET A 12 -6.48 3.51 1.32
CA MET A 12 -7.70 2.73 1.13
C MET A 12 -8.17 2.01 2.39
N ILE A 13 -7.29 1.88 3.36
CA ILE A 13 -7.56 1.48 4.75
C ILE A 13 -6.96 2.52 5.70
N GLY A 14 -7.48 2.59 6.93
CA GLY A 14 -7.04 3.58 7.91
C GLY A 14 -5.73 3.26 8.62
N GLN A 15 -5.22 2.03 8.52
CA GLN A 15 -4.09 1.52 9.29
C GLN A 15 -2.86 1.25 8.42
N GLU A 16 -1.71 1.11 9.10
CA GLU A 16 -0.48 0.52 8.58
C GLU A 16 -0.46 -0.98 8.92
N CYS A 17 -0.63 -1.86 7.95
CA CYS A 17 -0.78 -3.30 8.19
C CYS A 17 0.40 -3.92 8.96
N ILE A 18 1.63 -3.44 8.71
CA ILE A 18 2.81 -3.96 9.40
C ILE A 18 2.83 -3.56 10.88
N ASP A 19 2.33 -2.37 11.21
CA ASP A 19 2.26 -1.89 12.59
C ASP A 19 1.18 -2.66 13.36
N GLU A 20 -0.01 -2.87 12.76
CA GLU A 20 -1.09 -3.65 13.35
C GLU A 20 -0.70 -5.12 13.58
N LEU A 21 0.00 -5.72 12.62
CA LEU A 21 0.50 -7.09 12.73
C LEU A 21 1.55 -7.19 13.84
N GLY A 22 2.46 -6.23 13.90
CA GLY A 22 3.50 -6.18 14.94
C GLY A 22 2.95 -5.94 16.33
N ASP A 23 1.94 -5.07 16.46
CA ASP A 23 1.29 -4.80 17.73
C ASP A 23 0.52 -6.04 18.23
N LYS A 24 -0.26 -6.69 17.35
CA LYS A 24 -0.95 -7.96 17.65
C LYS A 24 0.03 -9.06 18.09
N ALA A 25 1.24 -9.06 17.53
CA ALA A 25 2.30 -10.03 17.86
C ALA A 25 3.15 -9.63 19.08
N GLY A 26 2.90 -8.47 19.69
CA GLY A 26 3.63 -7.96 20.86
C GLY A 26 4.97 -7.28 20.52
N PHE A 27 5.19 -6.90 19.26
CA PHE A 27 6.41 -6.23 18.79
C PHE A 27 6.21 -4.73 18.46
N GLY A 28 5.06 -4.13 18.76
CA GLY A 28 4.70 -2.76 18.36
C GLY A 28 5.78 -1.72 18.69
N LEU A 29 6.31 -1.71 19.91
CA LEU A 29 7.38 -0.77 20.30
C LEU A 29 8.67 -0.95 19.47
N ARG A 30 9.01 -2.19 19.11
CA ARG A 30 10.21 -2.48 18.32
C ARG A 30 10.01 -2.03 16.87
N ILE A 31 8.83 -2.26 16.30
CA ILE A 31 8.47 -1.80 14.96
C ILE A 31 8.49 -0.27 14.90
N ALA A 32 7.90 0.41 15.88
CA ALA A 32 7.93 1.86 15.94
C ALA A 32 9.37 2.42 16.01
N ALA A 33 10.28 1.76 16.75
CA ALA A 33 11.68 2.15 16.80
C ALA A 33 12.39 1.99 15.44
N ILE A 34 12.13 0.91 14.70
CA ILE A 34 12.67 0.71 13.34
C ILE A 34 12.12 1.76 12.38
N THR A 35 10.82 2.03 12.44
CA THR A 35 10.18 3.08 11.64
C THR A 35 10.79 4.46 11.91
N ALA A 36 11.06 4.81 13.18
CA ALA A 36 11.73 6.07 13.53
C ALA A 36 13.14 6.16 12.94
N ARG A 37 13.92 5.08 12.97
CA ARG A 37 15.27 5.04 12.35
C ARG A 37 15.19 5.23 10.84
N ALA A 38 14.22 4.61 10.18
CA ALA A 38 14.00 4.82 8.74
C ALA A 38 13.61 6.27 8.42
N MET A 39 12.75 6.88 9.24
CA MET A 39 12.35 8.28 9.08
C MET A 39 13.51 9.27 9.29
N ASN A 40 14.48 8.91 10.13
CA ASN A 40 15.71 9.68 10.34
C ASN A 40 16.78 9.45 9.24
N GLY A 41 16.50 8.57 8.26
CA GLY A 41 17.45 8.26 7.19
C GLY A 41 18.57 7.28 7.58
N GLU A 42 18.46 6.63 8.74
CA GLU A 42 19.43 5.62 9.21
C GLU A 42 19.24 4.26 8.49
N LEU A 43 18.07 4.00 7.97
CA LEU A 43 17.70 2.81 7.22
C LEU A 43 17.01 3.21 5.91
N ASN A 44 17.29 2.51 4.83
CA ASN A 44 16.48 2.60 3.63
C ASN A 44 15.20 1.77 3.76
N PHE A 45 14.31 1.86 2.76
CA PHE A 45 13.02 1.17 2.78
C PHE A 45 13.15 -0.36 2.94
N GLU A 46 14.08 -0.98 2.17
CA GLU A 46 14.26 -2.43 2.20
C GLU A 46 14.81 -2.91 3.53
N GLU A 47 15.82 -2.23 4.05
CA GLU A 47 16.42 -2.53 5.36
C GLU A 47 15.36 -2.45 6.48
N ALA A 48 14.57 -1.37 6.50
CA ALA A 48 13.50 -1.20 7.48
C ALA A 48 12.39 -2.25 7.33
N LEU A 49 12.01 -2.61 6.10
CA LEU A 49 11.03 -3.65 5.84
C LEU A 49 11.52 -5.00 6.36
N LEU A 50 12.75 -5.39 6.01
CA LEU A 50 13.33 -6.68 6.41
C LEU A 50 13.53 -6.77 7.93
N GLU A 51 13.98 -5.70 8.57
CA GLU A 51 14.16 -5.67 10.02
C GLU A 51 12.81 -5.84 10.74
N ARG A 52 11.74 -5.19 10.26
CA ARG A 52 10.39 -5.33 10.82
C ARG A 52 9.79 -6.71 10.56
N VAL A 53 9.90 -7.23 9.34
CA VAL A 53 9.42 -8.57 8.98
C VAL A 53 10.18 -9.66 9.74
N GLY A 54 11.48 -9.48 9.95
CA GLY A 54 12.31 -10.39 10.75
C GLY A 54 11.78 -10.62 12.17
N LEU A 55 11.14 -9.61 12.78
CA LEU A 55 10.50 -9.75 14.10
C LEU A 55 9.29 -10.70 14.08
N MET A 56 8.71 -10.93 12.93
CA MET A 56 7.51 -11.76 12.76
C MET A 56 7.83 -13.23 12.53
N LYS A 57 9.12 -13.61 12.52
CA LYS A 57 9.55 -15.00 12.33
C LYS A 57 8.88 -15.93 13.33
N GLY A 58 8.28 -17.00 12.81
CA GLY A 58 7.61 -18.03 13.61
C GLY A 58 6.18 -17.71 14.02
N LEU A 59 5.66 -16.50 13.71
CA LEU A 59 4.25 -16.21 13.91
C LEU A 59 3.36 -17.08 13.02
N PRO A 60 2.23 -17.60 13.54
CA PRO A 60 1.29 -18.33 12.71
C PRO A 60 0.66 -17.39 11.67
N VAL A 61 0.49 -17.88 10.45
CA VAL A 61 -0.11 -17.07 9.35
C VAL A 61 -1.54 -16.64 9.68
N SER A 62 -2.24 -17.38 10.54
CA SER A 62 -3.61 -17.04 10.99
C SER A 62 -3.72 -15.66 11.65
N VAL A 63 -2.63 -15.13 12.23
CA VAL A 63 -2.62 -13.80 12.85
C VAL A 63 -2.96 -12.69 11.84
N ILE A 64 -2.65 -12.90 10.55
CA ILE A 64 -2.99 -11.94 9.49
C ILE A 64 -4.52 -11.84 9.31
N ALA A 65 -5.21 -12.99 9.31
CA ALA A 65 -6.66 -13.01 9.21
C ALA A 65 -7.34 -12.36 10.43
N GLU A 66 -6.77 -12.55 11.63
CA GLU A 66 -7.25 -11.89 12.84
C GLU A 66 -7.09 -10.35 12.74
N VAL A 67 -5.94 -9.86 12.30
CA VAL A 67 -5.71 -8.42 12.09
C VAL A 67 -6.68 -7.85 11.06
N LEU A 68 -6.89 -8.54 9.94
CA LEU A 68 -7.83 -8.11 8.90
C LEU A 68 -9.26 -7.94 9.43
N VAL A 69 -9.71 -8.83 10.31
CA VAL A 69 -11.08 -8.82 10.84
C VAL A 69 -11.22 -7.85 12.01
N GLU A 70 -10.25 -7.79 12.91
CA GLU A 70 -10.38 -7.09 14.18
C GLU A 70 -9.91 -5.63 14.12
N ARG A 71 -8.98 -5.30 13.21
CA ARG A 71 -8.25 -4.03 13.26
C ARG A 71 -8.36 -3.19 12.00
N ILE A 72 -8.55 -3.80 10.82
CA ILE A 72 -8.57 -3.04 9.58
C ILE A 72 -9.92 -2.38 9.35
N THR A 73 -9.88 -1.08 9.08
CA THR A 73 -11.05 -0.27 8.70
C THR A 73 -10.85 0.29 7.30
N TYR A 74 -11.90 0.23 6.49
CA TYR A 74 -11.87 0.74 5.13
C TYR A 74 -12.15 2.25 5.09
N THR A 75 -11.41 2.97 4.26
CA THR A 75 -11.62 4.41 4.07
C THR A 75 -13.01 4.67 3.48
N PRO A 76 -13.82 5.53 4.12
CA PRO A 76 -15.14 5.88 3.62
C PRO A 76 -15.08 6.40 2.18
N GLY A 77 -15.98 5.93 1.33
CA GLY A 77 -16.02 6.31 -0.09
C GLY A 77 -15.07 5.50 -1.00
N GLY A 78 -14.11 4.73 -0.47
CA GLY A 78 -13.16 3.96 -1.29
C GLY A 78 -13.85 3.03 -2.29
N ARG A 79 -14.79 2.19 -1.82
CA ARG A 79 -15.57 1.31 -2.71
C ARG A 79 -16.40 2.09 -3.75
N THR A 80 -16.98 3.22 -3.35
CA THR A 80 -17.75 4.08 -4.27
C THR A 80 -16.86 4.67 -5.36
N LEU A 81 -15.67 5.12 -5.01
CA LEU A 81 -14.68 5.64 -5.97
C LEU A 81 -14.35 4.57 -7.02
N ILE A 82 -14.00 3.35 -6.58
CA ILE A 82 -13.64 2.25 -7.47
C ILE A 82 -14.80 1.87 -8.38
N ALA A 83 -16.01 1.68 -7.83
CA ALA A 83 -17.20 1.34 -8.60
C ALA A 83 -17.55 2.46 -9.62
N THR A 84 -17.36 3.73 -9.27
CA THR A 84 -17.59 4.86 -10.18
C THR A 84 -16.60 4.87 -11.32
N MET A 85 -15.32 4.61 -11.04
CA MET A 85 -14.29 4.50 -12.06
C MET A 85 -14.57 3.36 -13.04
N GLN A 86 -14.96 2.19 -12.53
CA GLN A 86 -15.29 1.01 -13.32
C GLN A 86 -16.56 1.22 -14.17
N ALA A 87 -17.59 1.85 -13.60
CA ALA A 87 -18.81 2.20 -14.35
C ALA A 87 -18.54 3.14 -15.53
N ALA A 88 -17.47 3.96 -15.43
CA ALA A 88 -16.99 4.81 -16.52
C ALA A 88 -15.99 4.08 -17.47
N GLY A 89 -15.83 2.76 -17.36
CA GLY A 89 -14.91 1.96 -18.17
C GLY A 89 -13.45 2.01 -17.69
N GLY A 90 -13.20 2.54 -16.52
CA GLY A 90 -11.87 2.61 -15.91
C GLY A 90 -11.41 1.29 -15.30
N TYR A 91 -10.10 1.19 -15.05
CA TYR A 91 -9.44 0.04 -14.41
C TYR A 91 -8.86 0.45 -13.07
N ALA A 92 -9.12 -0.28 -12.03
CA ALA A 92 -8.70 0.06 -10.66
C ALA A 92 -7.62 -0.89 -10.16
N VAL A 93 -6.50 -0.33 -9.70
CA VAL A 93 -5.31 -1.06 -9.25
C VAL A 93 -4.93 -0.61 -7.85
N LEU A 94 -4.72 -1.56 -6.94
CA LEU A 94 -4.18 -1.34 -5.61
C LEU A 94 -2.68 -1.67 -5.61
N VAL A 95 -1.81 -0.73 -5.24
CA VAL A 95 -0.36 -0.94 -5.19
C VAL A 95 0.19 -0.51 -3.83
N SER A 96 0.77 -1.45 -3.09
CA SER A 96 1.24 -1.21 -1.73
C SER A 96 2.67 -1.68 -1.52
N GLY A 97 3.43 -0.95 -0.70
CA GLY A 97 4.67 -1.43 -0.11
C GLY A 97 4.49 -2.47 1.00
N GLY A 98 3.24 -2.69 1.43
CA GLY A 98 2.84 -3.73 2.37
C GLY A 98 2.80 -5.13 1.75
N PHE A 99 1.85 -5.99 2.16
CA PHE A 99 1.89 -7.43 1.85
C PHE A 99 0.63 -7.90 1.11
N THR A 100 0.83 -8.86 0.18
CA THR A 100 -0.27 -9.49 -0.58
C THR A 100 -1.27 -10.20 0.32
N ALA A 101 -0.85 -10.66 1.49
CA ALA A 101 -1.73 -11.26 2.48
C ALA A 101 -2.80 -10.28 3.00
N PHE A 102 -2.55 -8.96 2.93
CA PHE A 102 -3.52 -7.90 3.21
C PHE A 102 -4.12 -7.32 1.92
N SER A 103 -3.29 -7.02 0.90
CA SER A 103 -3.78 -6.33 -0.29
C SER A 103 -4.78 -7.13 -1.10
N ARG A 104 -4.70 -8.46 -1.13
CA ARG A 104 -5.68 -9.31 -1.82
C ARG A 104 -7.08 -9.21 -1.21
N PRO A 105 -7.29 -9.46 0.11
CA PRO A 105 -8.61 -9.32 0.71
C PRO A 105 -9.12 -7.88 0.68
N VAL A 106 -8.27 -6.87 0.85
CA VAL A 106 -8.63 -5.45 0.73
C VAL A 106 -9.10 -5.12 -0.69
N ALA A 107 -8.35 -5.53 -1.70
CA ALA A 107 -8.70 -5.34 -3.11
C ALA A 107 -10.03 -6.02 -3.46
N ALA A 108 -10.24 -7.26 -3.01
CA ALA A 108 -11.48 -8.00 -3.22
C ALA A 108 -12.67 -7.31 -2.54
N HIS A 109 -12.53 -6.83 -1.31
CA HIS A 109 -13.59 -6.14 -0.59
C HIS A 109 -13.99 -4.81 -1.25
N LEU A 110 -13.00 -4.03 -1.70
CA LEU A 110 -13.22 -2.72 -2.32
C LEU A 110 -13.62 -2.82 -3.79
N GLY A 111 -13.31 -3.95 -4.47
CA GLY A 111 -13.64 -4.19 -5.87
C GLY A 111 -12.55 -3.80 -6.87
N PHE A 112 -11.27 -3.74 -6.47
CA PHE A 112 -10.16 -3.51 -7.39
C PHE A 112 -10.01 -4.65 -8.40
N ASP A 113 -9.60 -4.32 -9.62
CA ASP A 113 -9.36 -5.28 -10.71
C ASP A 113 -8.01 -5.99 -10.55
N GLU A 114 -7.02 -5.33 -9.94
CA GLU A 114 -5.65 -5.84 -9.75
C GLU A 114 -5.07 -5.33 -8.42
N ASN A 115 -4.19 -6.13 -7.79
CA ASN A 115 -3.39 -5.67 -6.67
C ASN A 115 -1.93 -6.12 -6.79
N ARG A 116 -1.01 -5.28 -6.27
CA ARG A 116 0.43 -5.56 -6.19
C ARG A 116 0.96 -5.17 -4.82
N ALA A 117 1.68 -6.08 -4.20
CA ALA A 117 2.34 -5.86 -2.91
C ALA A 117 3.46 -6.89 -2.72
N ASN A 118 4.27 -6.74 -1.67
CA ASN A 118 5.28 -7.71 -1.29
C ASN A 118 4.64 -9.03 -0.84
N VAL A 119 5.38 -10.12 -0.93
CA VAL A 119 4.91 -11.45 -0.53
C VAL A 119 5.67 -11.88 0.71
N LEU A 120 4.97 -12.02 1.85
CA LEU A 120 5.53 -12.66 3.04
C LEU A 120 5.81 -14.13 2.74
N LEU A 121 7.00 -14.59 3.10
CA LEU A 121 7.35 -16.01 2.99
C LEU A 121 6.86 -16.78 4.20
N GLU A 122 6.29 -17.95 3.95
CA GLU A 122 5.78 -18.86 4.97
C GLU A 122 6.30 -20.28 4.79
N GLU A 123 6.42 -21.00 5.88
CA GLU A 123 6.77 -22.41 5.93
C GLU A 123 5.98 -23.06 7.08
N ASP A 124 5.36 -24.19 6.82
CA ASP A 124 4.56 -24.93 7.80
C ASP A 124 3.49 -24.08 8.53
N GLY A 125 2.86 -23.15 7.81
CA GLY A 125 1.83 -22.25 8.35
C GLY A 125 2.38 -21.16 9.27
N ARG A 126 3.68 -20.88 9.23
CA ARG A 126 4.36 -19.83 9.98
C ARG A 126 5.15 -18.91 9.08
N LEU A 127 5.21 -17.62 9.44
CA LEU A 127 6.04 -16.65 8.76
C LEU A 127 7.52 -16.99 8.96
N THR A 128 8.30 -16.93 7.87
CA THR A 128 9.75 -17.20 7.92
C THR A 128 10.55 -16.00 8.46
N GLY A 129 9.92 -14.80 8.48
CA GLY A 129 10.59 -13.54 8.80
C GLY A 129 11.28 -12.92 7.58
N ASP A 130 10.91 -13.32 6.37
CA ASP A 130 11.44 -12.76 5.12
C ASP A 130 10.32 -12.55 4.09
N VAL A 131 10.64 -11.86 3.00
CA VAL A 131 9.75 -11.56 1.88
C VAL A 131 10.37 -12.03 0.56
N ALA A 132 9.51 -12.34 -0.41
CA ALA A 132 9.97 -12.69 -1.76
C ALA A 132 10.67 -11.50 -2.43
N ARG A 133 11.59 -11.80 -3.32
CA ARG A 133 12.30 -10.80 -4.14
C ARG A 133 11.71 -10.76 -5.56
N PRO A 134 11.73 -9.59 -6.25
CA PRO A 134 12.24 -8.29 -5.77
C PRO A 134 11.27 -7.63 -4.76
N ILE A 135 11.84 -6.82 -3.85
CA ILE A 135 11.03 -6.03 -2.90
C ILE A 135 10.39 -4.85 -3.64
N LEU A 136 9.09 -4.69 -3.43
CA LEU A 136 8.30 -3.62 -4.03
C LEU A 136 8.31 -2.39 -3.10
N GLY A 137 9.16 -1.43 -3.41
CA GLY A 137 9.24 -0.14 -2.73
C GLY A 137 8.63 0.99 -3.56
N ARG A 138 9.10 2.22 -3.32
CA ARG A 138 8.65 3.44 -4.00
C ARG A 138 8.69 3.32 -5.53
N GLU A 139 9.79 2.83 -6.08
CA GLU A 139 9.99 2.73 -7.53
C GLU A 139 9.02 1.71 -8.18
N ALA A 140 8.62 0.70 -7.43
CA ALA A 140 7.66 -0.29 -7.91
C ALA A 140 6.27 0.30 -8.17
N LYS A 141 5.86 1.37 -7.45
CA LYS A 141 4.60 2.07 -7.70
C LYS A 141 4.62 2.81 -9.04
N ILE A 142 5.75 3.43 -9.38
CA ILE A 142 5.96 4.10 -10.68
C ILE A 142 5.99 3.06 -11.78
N ALA A 143 6.76 1.99 -11.61
CA ALA A 143 6.85 0.90 -12.58
C ALA A 143 5.48 0.25 -12.84
N ALA A 144 4.69 0.03 -11.80
CA ALA A 144 3.33 -0.49 -11.92
C ALA A 144 2.44 0.44 -12.74
N LEU A 145 2.51 1.77 -12.50
CA LEU A 145 1.77 2.76 -13.29
C LEU A 145 2.13 2.67 -14.77
N ASP A 146 3.42 2.70 -15.10
CA ASP A 146 3.91 2.72 -16.48
C ASP A 146 3.61 1.37 -17.19
N GLU A 147 3.87 0.24 -16.55
CA GLU A 147 3.62 -1.10 -17.10
C GLU A 147 2.12 -1.33 -17.38
N ILE A 148 1.26 -1.03 -16.38
CA ILE A 148 -0.18 -1.27 -16.55
C ILE A 148 -0.76 -0.30 -17.57
N SER A 149 -0.31 0.96 -17.61
CA SER A 149 -0.70 1.93 -18.64
C SER A 149 -0.36 1.39 -20.05
N ALA A 150 0.87 0.93 -20.25
CA ALA A 150 1.31 0.35 -21.52
C ALA A 150 0.48 -0.88 -21.91
N ARG A 151 0.27 -1.81 -20.98
CA ARG A 151 -0.53 -3.03 -21.20
C ARG A 151 -1.98 -2.74 -21.59
N ARG A 152 -2.54 -1.62 -21.08
CA ARG A 152 -3.91 -1.20 -21.37
C ARG A 152 -4.03 -0.24 -22.56
N GLY A 153 -2.92 0.12 -23.20
CA GLY A 153 -2.92 1.06 -24.33
C GLY A 153 -3.34 2.48 -23.95
N ILE A 154 -3.02 2.88 -22.72
CA ILE A 154 -3.29 4.24 -22.20
C ILE A 154 -1.96 4.93 -21.83
N THR A 155 -2.01 6.22 -21.55
CA THR A 155 -0.85 7.00 -21.12
C THR A 155 -0.95 7.36 -19.64
N PRO A 156 0.14 7.73 -18.97
CA PRO A 156 0.09 8.27 -17.59
C PRO A 156 -0.88 9.45 -17.43
N ALA A 157 -1.11 10.25 -18.47
CA ALA A 157 -2.10 11.34 -18.46
C ALA A 157 -3.55 10.85 -18.25
N ASP A 158 -3.84 9.60 -18.60
CA ASP A 158 -5.14 8.95 -18.40
C ASP A 158 -5.32 8.36 -16.97
N VAL A 159 -4.26 8.40 -16.14
CA VAL A 159 -4.25 7.81 -14.80
C VAL A 159 -4.63 8.84 -13.74
N MET A 160 -5.38 8.42 -12.74
CA MET A 160 -5.55 9.07 -11.43
C MET A 160 -4.79 8.24 -10.40
N ALA A 161 -3.87 8.84 -9.66
CA ALA A 161 -3.17 8.19 -8.56
C ALA A 161 -3.63 8.78 -7.22
N VAL A 162 -3.79 7.94 -6.19
CA VAL A 162 -4.22 8.33 -4.84
C VAL A 162 -3.26 7.76 -3.81
N GLY A 163 -2.78 8.58 -2.88
CA GLY A 163 -1.86 8.18 -1.81
C GLY A 163 -1.72 9.25 -0.73
N ASP A 164 -1.05 8.92 0.37
CA ASP A 164 -0.89 9.80 1.53
C ASP A 164 0.58 10.08 1.88
N GLY A 165 1.50 9.18 1.48
CA GLY A 165 2.87 9.14 1.94
C GLY A 165 3.91 9.66 0.96
N ALA A 166 5.14 9.89 1.46
CA ALA A 166 6.28 10.29 0.63
C ALA A 166 6.69 9.20 -0.39
N ASN A 167 6.39 7.93 -0.09
CA ASN A 167 6.56 6.80 -0.98
C ASN A 167 5.64 6.86 -2.22
N ASP A 168 4.56 7.65 -2.16
CA ASP A 168 3.59 7.83 -3.25
C ASP A 168 3.93 8.96 -4.20
N LEU A 169 4.79 9.90 -3.78
CA LEU A 169 5.11 11.10 -4.56
C LEU A 169 5.51 10.79 -6.01
N GLY A 170 6.24 9.69 -6.23
CA GLY A 170 6.62 9.29 -7.57
C GLY A 170 5.44 8.94 -8.45
N MET A 171 4.49 8.13 -7.97
CA MET A 171 3.28 7.77 -8.73
C MET A 171 2.30 8.95 -8.82
N LEU A 172 2.16 9.76 -7.76
CA LEU A 172 1.30 10.95 -7.75
C LEU A 172 1.75 11.97 -8.78
N GLY A 173 3.05 12.26 -8.85
CA GLY A 173 3.62 13.18 -9.84
C GLY A 173 3.68 12.62 -11.25
N ARG A 174 3.73 11.28 -11.43
CA ARG A 174 3.74 10.62 -12.74
C ARG A 174 2.37 10.55 -13.38
N ALA A 175 1.32 10.42 -12.57
CA ALA A 175 -0.07 10.32 -13.03
C ALA A 175 -0.56 11.66 -13.60
N GLY A 176 -1.49 11.61 -14.54
CA GLY A 176 -2.15 12.82 -15.07
C GLY A 176 -3.08 13.51 -14.07
N THR A 177 -3.28 12.92 -12.88
CA THR A 177 -3.93 13.54 -11.72
C THR A 177 -3.45 12.83 -10.47
N GLY A 178 -2.69 13.51 -9.62
CA GLY A 178 -2.27 13.06 -8.30
C GLY A 178 -3.20 13.59 -7.22
N VAL A 179 -3.73 12.70 -6.38
CA VAL A 179 -4.63 13.03 -5.28
C VAL A 179 -3.95 12.68 -3.95
N ALA A 180 -3.71 13.67 -3.12
CA ALA A 180 -3.24 13.51 -1.76
C ALA A 180 -4.46 13.32 -0.83
N LEU A 181 -4.61 12.11 -0.27
CA LEU A 181 -5.70 11.75 0.64
C LEU A 181 -5.16 11.68 2.08
N HIS A 182 -5.66 12.56 2.97
CA HIS A 182 -5.19 12.68 4.36
C HIS A 182 -3.66 12.76 4.49
N ALA A 183 -3.02 13.28 3.44
CA ALA A 183 -1.57 13.24 3.28
C ALA A 183 -0.85 14.19 4.23
N LYS A 184 0.38 13.82 4.58
CA LYS A 184 1.28 14.72 5.32
C LYS A 184 1.49 16.03 4.54
N PRO A 185 1.69 17.19 5.25
CA PRO A 185 1.78 18.50 4.59
C PRO A 185 2.79 18.56 3.44
N ALA A 186 3.94 17.89 3.58
CA ALA A 186 4.98 17.86 2.54
C ALA A 186 4.54 17.12 1.26
N VAL A 187 3.67 16.12 1.39
CA VAL A 187 3.08 15.38 0.26
C VAL A 187 1.94 16.19 -0.36
N ALA A 188 1.03 16.69 0.49
CA ALA A 188 -0.10 17.49 0.07
C ALA A 188 0.34 18.74 -0.74
N ALA A 189 1.47 19.37 -0.38
CA ALA A 189 2.01 20.54 -1.08
C ALA A 189 2.43 20.25 -2.53
N GLN A 190 2.66 18.99 -2.89
CA GLN A 190 3.12 18.55 -4.22
C GLN A 190 1.98 18.03 -5.11
N CYS A 191 0.74 18.02 -4.62
CA CYS A 191 -0.42 17.52 -5.36
C CYS A 191 -1.42 18.63 -5.61
N ASP A 192 -2.05 18.59 -6.79
CA ASP A 192 -3.09 19.57 -7.18
C ASP A 192 -4.40 19.32 -6.42
N ILE A 193 -4.73 18.07 -6.18
CA ILE A 193 -5.95 17.65 -5.45
C ILE A 193 -5.58 17.16 -4.07
N ARG A 194 -6.27 17.72 -3.07
CA ARG A 194 -6.07 17.38 -1.63
C ARG A 194 -7.40 17.10 -1.00
N ILE A 195 -7.48 15.96 -0.30
CA ILE A 195 -8.69 15.53 0.42
C ILE A 195 -8.29 15.29 1.88
N ASN A 196 -8.88 16.04 2.82
CA ASN A 196 -8.52 16.03 4.24
C ASN A 196 -9.73 15.75 5.15
N HIS A 197 -10.86 15.27 4.62
CA HIS A 197 -12.12 15.01 5.35
C HIS A 197 -12.95 13.92 4.68
#